data_6d172f9cc05990364cead9e980e34f98
#
_entry.id   6d172f9cc05990364cead9e980e34f98
#
_cell.length_a   1.000
_cell.length_b   1.000
_cell.length_c   1.000
_cell.angle_alpha   90.00
_cell.angle_beta   90.00
_cell.angle_gamma   90.00
#
_symmetry.space_group_name_H-M   'P 1'
#
loop_
_entity.id
_entity.type
_entity.pdbx_description
1 polymer ?
#
loop_
_entity_poly.entity_id
_entity_poly.type
_entity_poly.pdbx_seq_one_letter_code
_entity_poly.pdbx_strand_id
1 'polypeptide(L)'
;MPDQMEAGRGPALRTTQSLAFLVGLGICLALSLGFARGILEHTKDSPVSGLGERINPNEAPAASLMRLPQIGAARARAIVAHRDRAGTQEGPTPVFKKADDLQQIKGIGPAIVEDVRPWLRFDDPPQDGNEPPAR
;
A
#
# COMPACT_ATOMS: atom_id res chain seq x y z
N MET A 1 -37.76 66.72 -0.18
CA MET A 1 -36.32 66.65 -0.13
C MET A 1 -35.96 65.25 0.32
N PRO A 2 -35.49 64.51 -0.54
CA PRO A 2 -34.98 63.20 -0.21
C PRO A 2 -33.49 63.26 -0.05
N ASP A 3 -32.91 62.56 0.86
CA ASP A 3 -31.48 62.40 0.78
C ASP A 3 -31.02 61.06 1.36
N GLN A 4 -30.36 60.35 0.46
CA GLN A 4 -29.02 59.83 0.61
C GLN A 4 -28.80 58.88 1.79
N MET A 5 -29.01 57.60 1.59
CA MET A 5 -28.22 56.57 2.27
C MET A 5 -27.89 55.43 1.32
N GLU A 6 -27.13 55.75 0.31
CA GLU A 6 -26.30 54.81 -0.39
C GLU A 6 -24.87 54.97 0.10
N ALA A 7 -24.56 54.41 1.26
CA ALA A 7 -23.20 54.40 1.76
C ALA A 7 -22.66 53.01 1.85
N GLY A 8 -21.87 52.67 0.85
CA GLY A 8 -20.62 51.96 1.10
C GLY A 8 -20.67 50.48 1.46
N ARG A 9 -21.13 49.64 0.57
CA ARG A 9 -20.59 48.28 0.59
C ARG A 9 -19.20 48.30 -0.03
N GLY A 10 -18.20 48.56 0.83
CA GLY A 10 -16.83 48.78 0.47
C GLY A 10 -16.17 47.57 -0.18
N PRO A 11 -15.09 47.79 -0.93
CA PRO A 11 -14.31 46.75 -1.66
C PRO A 11 -13.66 45.74 -0.76
N ALA A 12 -13.63 45.92 0.55
CA ALA A 12 -13.03 45.03 1.54
C ALA A 12 -13.64 43.64 1.60
N LEU A 13 -14.94 43.48 1.33
CA LEU A 13 -15.60 42.18 1.37
C LEU A 13 -15.26 41.31 0.15
N ARG A 14 -14.91 41.92 -0.96
CA ARG A 14 -14.47 41.15 -2.17
C ARG A 14 -13.06 40.62 -2.05
N THR A 15 -12.18 41.37 -1.39
CA THR A 15 -10.78 40.94 -1.17
C THR A 15 -10.67 39.81 -0.15
N THR A 16 -11.44 39.86 0.92
CA THR A 16 -11.47 38.77 1.91
C THR A 16 -12.05 37.46 1.33
N GLN A 17 -13.08 37.57 0.49
CA GLN A 17 -13.70 36.44 -0.15
C GLN A 17 -12.76 35.78 -1.18
N SER A 18 -12.02 36.58 -1.94
CA SER A 18 -11.00 36.09 -2.88
C SER A 18 -9.83 35.42 -2.16
N LEU A 19 -9.40 35.97 -1.03
CA LEU A 19 -8.30 35.38 -0.25
C LEU A 19 -8.70 34.04 0.35
N ALA A 20 -9.91 33.93 0.91
CA ALA A 20 -10.43 32.66 1.42
C ALA A 20 -10.54 31.58 0.34
N PHE A 21 -10.93 31.98 -0.88
CA PHE A 21 -11.03 31.06 -2.02
C PHE A 21 -9.65 30.55 -2.47
N LEU A 22 -8.64 31.41 -2.51
CA LEU A 22 -7.27 31.04 -2.86
C LEU A 22 -6.64 30.11 -1.81
N VAL A 23 -6.90 30.34 -0.53
CA VAL A 23 -6.44 29.48 0.56
C VAL A 23 -7.11 28.11 0.47
N GLY A 24 -8.42 28.06 0.24
CA GLY A 24 -9.17 26.82 0.05
C GLY A 24 -8.66 26.03 -1.14
N LEU A 25 -8.42 26.68 -2.27
CA LEU A 25 -7.87 26.07 -3.47
C LEU A 25 -6.46 25.50 -3.22
N GLY A 26 -5.62 26.24 -2.49
CA GLY A 26 -4.28 25.80 -2.12
C GLY A 26 -4.29 24.54 -1.25
N ILE A 27 -5.19 24.47 -0.28
CA ILE A 27 -5.37 23.29 0.59
C ILE A 27 -5.86 22.08 -0.22
N CYS A 28 -6.85 22.27 -1.10
CA CYS A 28 -7.33 21.22 -1.97
C CYS A 28 -6.23 20.66 -2.90
N LEU A 29 -5.41 21.54 -3.49
CA LEU A 29 -4.28 21.14 -4.32
C LEU A 29 -3.23 20.37 -3.51
N ALA A 30 -2.90 20.83 -2.32
CA ALA A 30 -1.93 20.15 -1.45
C ALA A 30 -2.41 18.76 -1.03
N LEU A 31 -3.68 18.62 -0.67
CA LEU A 31 -4.30 17.32 -0.35
C LEU A 31 -4.37 16.41 -1.58
N SER A 32 -4.69 16.94 -2.75
CA SER A 32 -4.73 16.17 -3.99
C SER A 32 -3.34 15.68 -4.41
N LEU A 33 -2.31 16.49 -4.28
CA LEU A 33 -0.92 16.09 -4.55
C LEU A 33 -0.42 15.05 -3.53
N GLY A 34 -0.77 15.20 -2.26
CA GLY A 34 -0.44 14.24 -1.21
C GLY A 34 -1.07 12.88 -1.46
N PHE A 35 -2.34 12.87 -1.86
CA PHE A 35 -3.06 11.64 -2.20
C PHE A 35 -2.50 10.99 -3.48
N ALA A 36 -2.19 11.78 -4.49
CA ALA A 36 -1.58 11.29 -5.74
C ALA A 36 -0.20 10.68 -5.51
N ARG A 37 0.63 11.28 -4.63
CA ARG A 37 1.94 10.70 -4.26
C ARG A 37 1.80 9.38 -3.53
N GLY A 38 0.87 9.26 -2.59
CA GLY A 38 0.62 7.99 -1.90
C GLY A 38 0.20 6.86 -2.84
N ILE A 39 -0.55 7.17 -3.90
CA ILE A 39 -0.91 6.17 -4.92
C ILE A 39 0.30 5.83 -5.81
N LEU A 40 1.12 6.81 -6.20
CA LEU A 40 2.29 6.57 -7.05
C LEU A 40 3.41 5.78 -6.35
N GLU A 41 3.61 5.98 -5.06
CA GLU A 41 4.60 5.21 -4.31
C GLU A 41 4.17 3.74 -4.13
N HIS A 42 2.85 3.49 -4.02
CA HIS A 42 2.31 2.12 -3.96
C HIS A 42 2.37 1.38 -5.31
N THR A 43 2.52 2.09 -6.42
CA THR A 43 2.61 1.49 -7.76
C THR A 43 4.04 1.27 -8.26
N LYS A 44 5.05 1.81 -7.59
CA LYS A 44 6.45 1.65 -8.00
C LYS A 44 7.04 0.27 -7.75
N ASP A 45 6.43 -0.53 -6.88
CA ASP A 45 6.91 -1.86 -6.51
C ASP A 45 6.05 -3.00 -7.07
N SER A 46 5.32 -2.75 -8.15
CA SER A 46 4.72 -3.84 -8.93
C SER A 46 5.54 -4.06 -10.21
N PRO A 47 6.57 -4.92 -10.17
CA PRO A 47 7.00 -5.53 -11.40
C PRO A 47 5.78 -6.32 -11.91
N VAL A 48 5.37 -6.04 -13.15
CA VAL A 48 4.46 -6.91 -13.89
C VAL A 48 5.23 -8.20 -14.13
N SER A 49 5.32 -9.02 -13.08
CA SER A 49 5.95 -10.33 -13.14
C SER A 49 5.08 -11.22 -13.98
N GLY A 50 5.70 -11.74 -15.02
CA GLY A 50 5.06 -12.52 -16.06
C GLY A 50 4.30 -13.72 -15.53
N LEU A 51 3.39 -14.20 -16.33
CA LEU A 51 2.63 -15.44 -16.16
C LEU A 51 3.59 -16.60 -15.86
N GLY A 52 3.61 -17.08 -14.62
CA GLY A 52 4.42 -18.23 -14.20
C GLY A 52 5.37 -17.98 -13.03
N GLU A 53 5.60 -16.75 -12.62
CA GLU A 53 6.49 -16.46 -11.49
C GLU A 53 5.79 -16.72 -10.16
N ARG A 54 6.46 -17.51 -9.30
CA ARG A 54 5.98 -17.77 -7.95
C ARG A 54 5.95 -16.50 -7.13
N ILE A 55 4.95 -16.34 -6.29
CA ILE A 55 4.67 -15.14 -5.50
C ILE A 55 5.35 -15.26 -4.13
N ASN A 56 6.16 -14.26 -3.76
CA ASN A 56 6.70 -14.16 -2.41
C ASN A 56 5.69 -13.44 -1.49
N PRO A 57 5.12 -14.11 -0.49
CA PRO A 57 4.13 -13.50 0.39
C PRO A 57 4.71 -12.41 1.30
N ASN A 58 6.03 -12.40 1.51
CA ASN A 58 6.69 -11.36 2.31
C ASN A 58 6.76 -10.00 1.59
N GLU A 59 6.74 -9.99 0.25
CA GLU A 59 6.96 -8.78 -0.54
C GLU A 59 5.75 -8.42 -1.42
N ALA A 60 5.01 -9.43 -1.88
CA ALA A 60 3.96 -9.24 -2.86
C ALA A 60 2.87 -8.26 -2.38
N PRO A 61 2.43 -7.32 -3.23
CA PRO A 61 1.28 -6.48 -2.94
C PRO A 61 -0.02 -7.31 -2.91
N ALA A 62 -1.04 -6.78 -2.24
CA ALA A 62 -2.33 -7.47 -2.11
C ALA A 62 -2.91 -7.88 -3.47
N ALA A 63 -2.75 -7.06 -4.51
CA ALA A 63 -3.21 -7.35 -5.87
C ALA A 63 -2.55 -8.60 -6.46
N SER A 64 -1.26 -8.82 -6.24
CA SER A 64 -0.55 -10.03 -6.66
C SER A 64 -0.99 -11.27 -5.87
N LEU A 65 -1.17 -11.12 -4.56
CA LEU A 65 -1.66 -12.19 -3.70
C LEU A 65 -3.08 -12.66 -4.07
N MET A 66 -3.92 -11.77 -4.57
CA MET A 66 -5.26 -12.10 -5.07
C MET A 66 -5.27 -13.02 -6.31
N ARG A 67 -4.14 -13.20 -6.97
CA ARG A 67 -3.98 -14.15 -8.10
C ARG A 67 -3.83 -15.60 -7.63
N LEU A 68 -3.51 -15.80 -6.36
CA LEU A 68 -3.42 -17.14 -5.77
C LEU A 68 -4.81 -17.77 -5.65
N PRO A 69 -4.91 -19.10 -5.89
CA PRO A 69 -6.17 -19.80 -5.73
C PRO A 69 -6.75 -19.59 -4.32
N GLN A 70 -8.04 -19.38 -4.25
CA GLN A 70 -8.78 -19.14 -3.00
C GLN A 70 -8.34 -17.91 -2.17
N ILE A 71 -7.37 -17.12 -2.61
CA ILE A 71 -6.95 -15.89 -1.94
C ILE A 71 -7.69 -14.69 -2.56
N GLY A 72 -8.84 -14.36 -1.98
CA GLY A 72 -9.58 -13.14 -2.35
C GLY A 72 -9.05 -11.91 -1.61
N ALA A 73 -9.66 -10.74 -1.91
CA ALA A 73 -9.24 -9.44 -1.38
C ALA A 73 -9.10 -9.38 0.15
N ALA A 74 -10.01 -10.04 0.89
CA ALA A 74 -9.97 -10.04 2.35
C ALA A 74 -8.74 -10.78 2.88
N ARG A 75 -8.43 -11.98 2.34
CA ARG A 75 -7.28 -12.78 2.74
C ARG A 75 -5.96 -12.13 2.31
N ALA A 76 -5.90 -11.58 1.10
CA ALA A 76 -4.72 -10.85 0.62
C ALA A 76 -4.37 -9.66 1.53
N ARG A 77 -5.37 -8.85 1.92
CA ARG A 77 -5.15 -7.75 2.88
C ARG A 77 -4.75 -8.25 4.26
N ALA A 78 -5.29 -9.38 4.71
CA ALA A 78 -4.92 -9.96 5.99
C ALA A 78 -3.47 -10.44 6.02
N ILE A 79 -2.95 -11.00 4.91
CA ILE A 79 -1.55 -11.38 4.74
C ILE A 79 -0.66 -10.14 4.86
N VAL A 80 -0.95 -9.10 4.08
CA VAL A 80 -0.20 -7.83 4.11
C VAL A 80 -0.22 -7.22 5.51
N ALA A 81 -1.40 -7.10 6.13
CA ALA A 81 -1.53 -6.53 7.47
C ALA A 81 -0.80 -7.36 8.56
N HIS A 82 -0.66 -8.67 8.37
CA HIS A 82 0.07 -9.53 9.31
C HIS A 82 1.58 -9.29 9.19
N ARG A 83 2.14 -9.30 7.97
CA ARG A 83 3.56 -9.05 7.76
C ARG A 83 3.97 -7.64 8.20
N ASP A 84 3.14 -6.62 7.92
CA ASP A 84 3.44 -5.24 8.27
C ASP A 84 3.52 -5.06 9.79
N ARG A 85 2.67 -5.75 10.54
CA ARG A 85 2.71 -5.77 12.01
C ARG A 85 3.92 -6.53 12.56
N ALA A 86 4.24 -7.67 12.00
CA ALA A 86 5.38 -8.48 12.43
C ALA A 86 6.71 -7.81 12.07
N GLY A 87 6.83 -7.23 10.89
CA GLY A 87 8.03 -6.50 10.43
C GLY A 87 8.38 -5.28 11.29
N THR A 88 7.40 -4.67 11.97
CA THR A 88 7.66 -3.59 12.94
C THR A 88 8.18 -4.10 14.28
N GLN A 89 7.99 -5.36 14.63
CA GLN A 89 8.34 -5.92 15.93
C GLN A 89 9.65 -6.72 15.91
N GLU A 90 9.95 -7.41 14.81
CA GLU A 90 11.04 -8.39 14.75
C GLU A 90 12.22 -7.99 13.83
N GLY A 91 12.17 -6.80 13.21
CA GLY A 91 13.23 -6.34 12.29
C GLY A 91 13.14 -6.95 10.87
N PRO A 92 14.20 -6.92 10.07
CA PRO A 92 14.18 -7.23 8.63
C PRO A 92 14.10 -8.73 8.29
N THR A 93 13.66 -9.58 9.20
CA THR A 93 13.51 -11.02 8.97
C THR A 93 12.21 -11.33 8.22
N PRO A 94 12.20 -12.31 7.26
CA PRO A 94 10.98 -12.69 6.57
C PRO A 94 9.96 -13.28 7.56
N VAL A 95 8.75 -12.72 7.55
CA VAL A 95 7.66 -13.12 8.46
C VAL A 95 7.17 -14.52 8.13
N PHE A 96 7.05 -14.83 6.83
CA PHE A 96 6.66 -16.14 6.33
C PHE A 96 7.90 -16.86 5.80
N LYS A 97 8.31 -17.95 6.45
CA LYS A 97 9.45 -18.77 6.08
C LYS A 97 9.03 -19.97 5.21
N LYS A 98 7.80 -20.40 5.36
CA LYS A 98 7.21 -21.53 4.63
C LYS A 98 5.71 -21.30 4.39
N ALA A 99 5.13 -22.07 3.47
CA ALA A 99 3.72 -21.97 3.12
C ALA A 99 2.80 -22.18 4.35
N ASP A 100 3.18 -23.06 5.26
CA ASP A 100 2.40 -23.36 6.46
C ASP A 100 2.23 -22.16 7.42
N ASP A 101 3.16 -21.21 7.37
CA ASP A 101 3.08 -19.99 8.20
C ASP A 101 1.87 -19.12 7.85
N LEU A 102 1.33 -19.25 6.63
CA LEU A 102 0.10 -18.57 6.21
C LEU A 102 -1.14 -19.03 7.01
N GLN A 103 -1.09 -20.18 7.68
CA GLN A 103 -2.18 -20.65 8.55
C GLN A 103 -2.39 -19.75 9.78
N GLN A 104 -1.42 -18.92 10.13
CA GLN A 104 -1.56 -17.90 11.18
C GLN A 104 -2.57 -16.81 10.80
N ILE A 105 -2.90 -16.71 9.51
CA ILE A 105 -3.85 -15.73 9.01
C ILE A 105 -5.27 -16.26 9.16
N LYS A 106 -6.12 -15.50 9.84
CA LYS A 106 -7.53 -15.86 9.99
C LYS A 106 -8.21 -16.08 8.63
N GLY A 107 -8.75 -17.27 8.42
CA GLY A 107 -9.43 -17.64 7.19
C GLY A 107 -8.54 -18.32 6.15
N ILE A 108 -7.26 -18.58 6.45
CA ILE A 108 -6.38 -19.43 5.65
C ILE A 108 -6.12 -20.72 6.42
N GLY A 109 -6.81 -21.76 6.02
CA GLY A 109 -6.64 -23.10 6.61
C GLY A 109 -5.66 -23.97 5.81
N PRO A 110 -5.35 -25.21 6.31
CA PRO A 110 -4.41 -26.11 5.68
C PRO A 110 -4.76 -26.46 4.21
N ALA A 111 -6.04 -26.62 3.90
CA ALA A 111 -6.47 -26.88 2.52
C ALA A 111 -6.09 -25.75 1.55
N ILE A 112 -6.28 -24.50 1.97
CA ILE A 112 -5.91 -23.33 1.16
C ILE A 112 -4.40 -23.24 1.01
N VAL A 113 -3.65 -23.55 2.07
CA VAL A 113 -2.18 -23.57 2.03
C VAL A 113 -1.66 -24.57 1.04
N GLU A 114 -2.22 -25.79 0.99
CA GLU A 114 -1.84 -26.79 -0.01
C GLU A 114 -2.11 -26.30 -1.44
N ASP A 115 -3.26 -25.67 -1.68
CA ASP A 115 -3.62 -25.17 -3.01
C ASP A 115 -2.71 -24.02 -3.49
N VAL A 116 -2.22 -23.18 -2.58
CA VAL A 116 -1.34 -22.05 -2.93
C VAL A 116 0.15 -22.42 -2.92
N ARG A 117 0.55 -23.50 -2.25
CA ARG A 117 1.95 -23.93 -2.09
C ARG A 117 2.73 -23.96 -3.40
N PRO A 118 2.23 -24.50 -4.53
CA PRO A 118 2.97 -24.53 -5.80
C PRO A 118 3.25 -23.15 -6.39
N TRP A 119 2.49 -22.15 -5.98
CA TRP A 119 2.53 -20.78 -6.49
C TRP A 119 3.35 -19.82 -5.61
N LEU A 120 3.83 -20.32 -4.47
CA LEU A 120 4.61 -19.53 -3.54
C LEU A 120 6.12 -19.76 -3.75
N ARG A 121 6.88 -18.71 -3.50
CA ARG A 121 8.32 -18.77 -3.25
C ARG A 121 8.62 -18.09 -1.91
N PHE A 122 9.66 -18.54 -1.27
CA PHE A 122 10.22 -17.94 -0.09
C PHE A 122 11.69 -17.71 -0.38
N ASP A 123 12.15 -16.49 -0.19
CA ASP A 123 13.58 -16.23 -0.28
C ASP A 123 14.19 -16.75 1.01
N ASP A 124 15.10 -17.70 0.90
CA ASP A 124 15.94 -18.06 2.03
C ASP A 124 16.70 -16.80 2.46
N PRO A 125 16.85 -16.55 3.77
CA PRO A 125 17.73 -15.49 4.24
C PRO A 125 19.09 -15.72 3.57
N PRO A 126 19.81 -14.65 3.14
CA PRO A 126 21.11 -14.79 2.52
C PRO A 126 21.96 -15.73 3.39
N GLN A 127 22.28 -16.89 2.85
CA GLN A 127 23.20 -17.80 3.51
C GLN A 127 24.57 -17.17 3.37
N ASP A 128 24.95 -16.40 4.37
CA ASP A 128 26.33 -15.95 4.52
C ASP A 128 27.22 -17.19 4.63
N GLY A 129 27.77 -17.62 3.54
CA GLY A 129 28.79 -18.68 3.58
C GLY A 129 28.82 -19.73 2.50
N ASN A 130 28.16 -19.59 1.36
CA ASN A 130 28.45 -20.52 0.25
C ASN A 130 28.90 -19.77 -1.00
N GLU A 131 30.05 -19.11 -0.89
CA GLU A 131 30.83 -18.70 -2.05
C GLU A 131 31.44 -19.98 -2.65
N PRO A 132 31.14 -20.35 -3.91
CA PRO A 132 31.79 -21.49 -4.55
C PRO A 132 33.28 -21.19 -4.67
N PRO A 133 34.19 -22.16 -4.39
CA PRO A 133 35.61 -21.94 -4.45
C PRO A 133 35.99 -21.50 -5.88
N ALA A 134 36.60 -20.33 -5.99
CA ALA A 134 37.21 -19.85 -7.23
C ALA A 134 38.19 -20.90 -7.78
N ARG A 135 37.94 -21.31 -8.99
CA ARG A 135 38.92 -22.09 -9.81
C ARG A 135 39.63 -21.14 -10.74
#